data_3041c52956356b74034e2052afae21bf
#
_entry.id   3041c52956356b74034e2052afae21bf
#
_cell.length_a   1.000
_cell.length_b   1.000
_cell.length_c   1.000
_cell.angle_alpha   90.00
_cell.angle_beta   90.00
_cell.angle_gamma   90.00
#
_symmetry.space_group_name_H-M   'P 1'
#
loop_
_entity.id
_entity.type
_entity.pdbx_description
1 polymer ?
#
loop_
_entity_poly.entity_id
_entity_poly.type
_entity_poly.pdbx_seq_one_letter_code
_entity_poly.pdbx_strand_id
1 'polypeptide(L)'
;MRENEYQQVLDRIVQFRKQMGKTQVDISKDMNLSQAQVCRLESGRNRYQAETLKEFARQGMDIDYVITGEHRRAGAIEILIEQNGVTSWEEREQLMRLIVWLLQAGLDQAADEVPEEKLEYYKKELRQLGQVLDDREDTVIYKLRSIHALSQIEMSEKLEIGIKKYRKLERGETDIDIELIWNAYRKFHCSPSYLLSGHIENFNILNEIWSYLDETCRFRITQITKMGLELLKGADA
;
A
#
# COMPACT_ATOMS: atom_id res chain seq x y z
N MET A 1 0.80 17.80 -5.31
CA MET A 1 2.15 17.54 -5.87
C MET A 1 2.64 18.79 -6.60
N ARG A 2 3.86 19.26 -6.33
CA ARG A 2 4.44 20.40 -7.06
C ARG A 2 4.76 19.99 -8.50
N GLU A 3 4.75 20.95 -9.43
CA GLU A 3 4.98 20.66 -10.86
C GLU A 3 6.33 19.96 -11.13
N ASN A 4 7.37 20.38 -10.43
CA ASN A 4 8.70 19.75 -10.52
C ASN A 4 8.72 18.29 -10.00
N GLU A 5 8.01 17.99 -8.93
CA GLU A 5 7.89 16.62 -8.37
C GLU A 5 7.14 15.72 -9.36
N TYR A 6 6.08 16.25 -9.97
CA TYR A 6 5.31 15.50 -10.96
C TYR A 6 6.13 15.23 -12.22
N GLN A 7 6.93 16.19 -12.67
CA GLN A 7 7.83 15.97 -13.81
C GLN A 7 8.80 14.82 -13.56
N GLN A 8 9.38 14.73 -12.35
CA GLN A 8 10.25 13.61 -11.98
C GLN A 8 9.54 12.26 -12.02
N VAL A 9 8.27 12.21 -11.61
CA VAL A 9 7.46 10.99 -11.72
C VAL A 9 7.24 10.62 -13.17
N LEU A 10 6.88 11.59 -14.03
CA LEU A 10 6.70 11.37 -15.46
C LEU A 10 7.98 10.85 -16.12
N ASP A 11 9.13 11.44 -15.79
CA ASP A 11 10.42 11.03 -16.32
C ASP A 11 10.73 9.57 -15.98
N ARG A 12 10.43 9.13 -14.74
CA ARG A 12 10.58 7.73 -14.31
C ARG A 12 9.64 6.77 -15.05
N ILE A 13 8.38 7.16 -15.28
CA ILE A 13 7.43 6.37 -16.08
C ILE A 13 7.93 6.21 -17.52
N VAL A 14 8.37 7.31 -18.14
CA VAL A 14 8.91 7.28 -19.50
C VAL A 14 10.20 6.44 -19.57
N GLN A 15 11.05 6.53 -18.55
CA GLN A 15 12.25 5.71 -18.45
C GLN A 15 11.91 4.22 -18.37
N PHE A 16 10.95 3.83 -17.53
CA PHE A 16 10.46 2.45 -17.43
C PHE A 16 9.98 1.93 -18.78
N ARG A 17 9.11 2.68 -19.49
CA ARG A 17 8.66 2.31 -20.83
C ARG A 17 9.83 2.07 -21.79
N LYS A 18 10.83 2.97 -21.79
CA LYS A 18 12.01 2.83 -22.64
C LYS A 18 12.86 1.62 -22.29
N GLN A 19 12.99 1.29 -20.99
CA GLN A 19 13.70 0.08 -20.52
C GLN A 19 13.02 -1.19 -20.99
N MET A 20 11.69 -1.19 -21.11
CA MET A 20 10.92 -2.30 -21.73
C MET A 20 11.10 -2.38 -23.26
N GLY A 21 11.81 -1.45 -23.88
CA GLY A 21 11.94 -1.37 -25.35
C GLY A 21 10.65 -0.94 -26.08
N LYS A 22 9.65 -0.41 -25.35
CA LYS A 22 8.34 -0.08 -25.91
C LYS A 22 8.26 1.36 -26.38
N THR A 23 7.63 1.56 -27.54
CA THR A 23 7.23 2.89 -28.05
C THR A 23 5.93 3.36 -27.39
N GLN A 24 5.57 4.64 -27.57
CA GLN A 24 4.24 5.13 -27.16
C GLN A 24 3.08 4.38 -27.87
N VAL A 25 3.32 3.93 -29.09
CA VAL A 25 2.34 3.12 -29.86
C VAL A 25 2.15 1.74 -29.23
N ASP A 26 3.23 1.10 -28.78
CA ASP A 26 3.14 -0.20 -28.11
C ASP A 26 2.38 -0.09 -26.80
N ILE A 27 2.73 0.88 -25.95
CA ILE A 27 2.01 1.15 -24.70
C ILE A 27 0.53 1.49 -24.95
N SER A 28 0.22 2.23 -26.03
CA SER A 28 -1.16 2.57 -26.34
C SER A 28 -2.01 1.31 -26.62
N LYS A 29 -1.43 0.32 -27.28
CA LYS A 29 -2.09 -0.96 -27.54
C LYS A 29 -2.26 -1.80 -26.27
N ASP A 30 -1.20 -1.89 -25.46
CA ASP A 30 -1.21 -2.67 -24.22
C ASP A 30 -2.25 -2.15 -23.22
N MET A 31 -2.45 -0.83 -23.17
CA MET A 31 -3.37 -0.17 -22.26
C MET A 31 -4.73 0.15 -22.84
N ASN A 32 -5.00 -0.28 -24.06
CA ASN A 32 -6.23 0.08 -24.78
C ASN A 32 -6.50 1.61 -24.80
N LEU A 33 -5.43 2.39 -25.02
CA LEU A 33 -5.45 3.84 -25.17
C LEU A 33 -5.08 4.24 -26.59
N SER A 34 -5.43 5.46 -27.00
CA SER A 34 -4.85 6.04 -28.22
C SER A 34 -3.43 6.55 -27.97
N GLN A 35 -2.58 6.57 -29.01
CA GLN A 35 -1.25 7.16 -28.90
C GLN A 35 -1.30 8.63 -28.41
N ALA A 36 -2.32 9.40 -28.83
CA ALA A 36 -2.51 10.78 -28.39
C ALA A 36 -2.79 10.88 -26.87
N GLN A 37 -3.50 9.90 -26.30
CA GLN A 37 -3.70 9.84 -24.84
C GLN A 37 -2.39 9.53 -24.12
N VAL A 38 -1.61 8.55 -24.58
CA VAL A 38 -0.28 8.24 -24.03
C VAL A 38 0.63 9.47 -24.11
N CYS A 39 0.66 10.16 -25.23
CA CYS A 39 1.44 11.40 -25.38
C CYS A 39 1.02 12.49 -24.37
N ARG A 40 -0.29 12.66 -24.12
CA ARG A 40 -0.79 13.62 -23.12
C ARG A 40 -0.47 13.20 -21.68
N LEU A 41 -0.47 11.92 -21.38
CA LEU A 41 -0.06 11.39 -20.08
C LEU A 41 1.46 11.65 -19.86
N GLU A 42 2.31 11.23 -20.79
CA GLU A 42 3.76 11.40 -20.68
C GLU A 42 4.21 12.88 -20.71
N SER A 43 3.44 13.75 -21.35
CA SER A 43 3.70 15.21 -21.33
C SER A 43 3.11 15.94 -20.12
N GLY A 44 2.44 15.23 -19.21
CA GLY A 44 1.84 15.81 -18.01
C GLY A 44 0.56 16.61 -18.26
N ARG A 45 0.06 16.67 -19.50
CA ARG A 45 -1.22 17.34 -19.81
C ARG A 45 -2.43 16.65 -19.21
N ASN A 46 -2.35 15.33 -19.05
CA ASN A 46 -3.32 14.51 -18.33
C ASN A 46 -2.66 13.84 -17.14
N ARG A 47 -3.41 13.60 -16.07
CA ARG A 47 -2.93 12.84 -14.90
C ARG A 47 -3.12 11.34 -15.12
N TYR A 48 -2.15 10.55 -14.66
CA TYR A 48 -2.30 9.10 -14.60
C TYR A 48 -3.37 8.72 -13.59
N GLN A 49 -4.29 7.87 -13.98
CA GLN A 49 -5.32 7.28 -13.13
C GLN A 49 -4.84 5.94 -12.57
N ALA A 50 -5.44 5.50 -11.47
CA ALA A 50 -5.09 4.25 -10.81
C ALA A 50 -5.03 3.04 -11.77
N GLU A 51 -6.04 2.88 -12.64
CA GLU A 51 -6.08 1.77 -13.58
C GLU A 51 -4.87 1.73 -14.53
N THR A 52 -4.44 2.89 -15.03
CA THR A 52 -3.23 2.96 -15.88
C THR A 52 -1.98 2.59 -15.09
N LEU A 53 -1.87 3.03 -13.83
CA LEU A 53 -0.74 2.70 -12.96
C LEU A 53 -0.73 1.21 -12.58
N LYS A 54 -1.91 0.61 -12.32
CA LYS A 54 -2.04 -0.82 -12.06
C LYS A 54 -1.58 -1.66 -13.26
N GLU A 55 -1.90 -1.21 -14.48
CA GLU A 55 -1.45 -1.92 -15.67
C GLU A 55 0.07 -1.86 -15.83
N PHE A 56 0.70 -0.72 -15.55
CA PHE A 56 2.16 -0.64 -15.50
C PHE A 56 2.75 -1.53 -14.40
N ALA A 57 2.12 -1.60 -13.24
CA ALA A 57 2.55 -2.49 -12.16
C ALA A 57 2.51 -3.97 -12.57
N ARG A 58 1.44 -4.41 -13.29
CA ARG A 58 1.36 -5.77 -13.86
C ARG A 58 2.48 -6.08 -14.84
N GLN A 59 3.00 -5.06 -15.52
CA GLN A 59 4.15 -5.17 -16.42
C GLN A 59 5.50 -5.04 -15.70
N GLY A 60 5.51 -5.01 -14.37
CA GLY A 60 6.72 -5.00 -13.55
C GLY A 60 7.24 -3.62 -13.16
N MET A 61 6.45 -2.54 -13.32
CA MET A 61 6.84 -1.21 -12.85
C MET A 61 6.82 -1.16 -11.33
N ASP A 62 7.96 -0.77 -10.74
CA ASP A 62 8.03 -0.44 -9.31
C ASP A 62 7.30 0.90 -9.07
N ILE A 63 6.05 0.80 -8.66
CA ILE A 63 5.18 1.97 -8.41
C ILE A 63 5.72 2.83 -7.28
N ASP A 64 6.26 2.21 -6.23
CA ASP A 64 6.81 2.95 -5.10
C ASP A 64 8.00 3.80 -5.56
N TYR A 65 8.95 3.20 -6.28
CA TYR A 65 10.07 3.95 -6.86
C TYR A 65 9.62 5.05 -7.84
N VAL A 66 8.69 4.72 -8.73
CA VAL A 66 8.23 5.69 -9.73
C VAL A 66 7.62 6.92 -9.07
N ILE A 67 6.81 6.75 -8.04
CA ILE A 67 6.14 7.85 -7.37
C ILE A 67 7.08 8.56 -6.39
N THR A 68 7.81 7.83 -5.56
CA THR A 68 8.61 8.42 -4.48
C THR A 68 10.04 8.80 -4.91
N GLY A 69 10.60 8.12 -5.90
CA GLY A 69 12.00 8.19 -6.30
C GLY A 69 12.93 7.33 -5.44
N GLU A 70 12.37 6.56 -4.51
CA GLU A 70 13.11 5.71 -3.59
C GLU A 70 12.67 4.26 -3.79
N HIS A 71 13.62 3.36 -3.95
CA HIS A 71 13.33 1.93 -3.88
C HIS A 71 13.00 1.56 -2.44
N ARG A 72 11.83 1.01 -2.24
CA ARG A 72 11.43 0.55 -0.93
C ARG A 72 12.36 -0.57 -0.48
N ARG A 73 12.96 -0.41 0.69
CA ARG A 73 13.62 -1.52 1.37
C ARG A 73 12.55 -2.31 2.09
N ALA A 74 12.38 -3.56 1.69
CA ALA A 74 11.49 -4.47 2.39
C ALA A 74 11.96 -4.61 3.85
N GLY A 75 11.08 -4.36 4.79
CA GLY A 75 11.31 -4.65 6.20
C GLY A 75 11.10 -6.13 6.50
N ALA A 76 11.25 -6.51 7.77
CA ALA A 76 11.16 -7.91 8.19
C ALA A 76 9.79 -8.55 7.88
N ILE A 77 8.71 -7.78 8.03
CA ILE A 77 7.35 -8.28 7.77
C ILE A 77 7.09 -8.45 6.29
N GLU A 78 7.54 -7.53 5.44
CA GLU A 78 7.43 -7.68 3.99
C GLU A 78 8.22 -8.89 3.50
N ILE A 79 9.45 -9.07 3.99
CA ILE A 79 10.28 -10.23 3.69
C ILE A 79 9.59 -11.52 4.14
N LEU A 80 8.97 -11.52 5.32
CA LEU A 80 8.21 -12.66 5.83
C LEU A 80 7.05 -13.05 4.89
N ILE A 81 6.32 -12.07 4.36
CA ILE A 81 5.23 -12.29 3.41
C ILE A 81 5.77 -12.81 2.08
N GLU A 82 6.81 -12.17 1.52
CA GLU A 82 7.40 -12.54 0.23
C GLU A 82 8.02 -13.94 0.24
N GLN A 83 8.73 -14.31 1.30
CA GLN A 83 9.36 -15.62 1.44
C GLN A 83 8.34 -16.77 1.50
N ASN A 84 7.12 -16.51 1.88
CA ASN A 84 6.05 -17.51 1.92
C ASN A 84 5.37 -17.74 0.56
N GLY A 85 5.79 -17.03 -0.50
CA GLY A 85 5.30 -17.25 -1.86
C GLY A 85 3.81 -16.95 -2.02
N VAL A 86 3.33 -15.90 -1.37
CA VAL A 86 1.95 -15.41 -1.49
C VAL A 86 1.74 -14.88 -2.91
N THR A 87 0.77 -15.43 -3.62
CA THR A 87 0.51 -15.14 -5.03
C THR A 87 -0.78 -14.38 -5.27
N SER A 88 -1.77 -14.50 -4.39
CA SER A 88 -3.05 -13.80 -4.48
C SER A 88 -3.21 -12.72 -3.41
N TRP A 89 -4.10 -11.77 -3.68
CA TRP A 89 -4.42 -10.70 -2.74
C TRP A 89 -5.21 -11.23 -1.53
N GLU A 90 -6.04 -12.21 -1.74
CA GLU A 90 -6.84 -12.88 -0.70
C GLU A 90 -5.93 -13.59 0.29
N GLU A 91 -4.96 -14.36 -0.20
CA GLU A 91 -3.94 -15.02 0.66
C GLU A 91 -3.15 -13.97 1.44
N ARG A 92 -2.76 -12.87 0.79
CA ARG A 92 -2.00 -11.79 1.41
C ARG A 92 -2.78 -11.14 2.55
N GLU A 93 -4.07 -10.85 2.33
CA GLU A 93 -4.92 -10.23 3.34
C GLU A 93 -5.12 -11.15 4.55
N GLN A 94 -5.38 -12.45 4.32
CA GLN A 94 -5.51 -13.42 5.39
C GLN A 94 -4.21 -13.59 6.17
N LEU A 95 -3.07 -13.60 5.46
CA LEU A 95 -1.77 -13.67 6.09
C LEU A 95 -1.48 -12.42 6.93
N MET A 96 -1.85 -11.24 6.44
CA MET A 96 -1.72 -9.99 7.19
C MET A 96 -2.55 -9.98 8.48
N ARG A 97 -3.78 -10.50 8.45
CA ARG A 97 -4.59 -10.68 9.66
C ARG A 97 -3.89 -11.55 10.69
N LEU A 98 -3.36 -12.68 10.24
CA LEU A 98 -2.60 -13.59 11.10
C LEU A 98 -1.37 -12.89 11.69
N ILE A 99 -0.59 -12.18 10.87
CA ILE A 99 0.60 -11.44 11.31
C ILE A 99 0.22 -10.36 12.33
N VAL A 100 -0.81 -9.57 12.09
CA VAL A 100 -1.28 -8.53 13.01
C VAL A 100 -1.67 -9.14 14.36
N TRP A 101 -2.40 -10.26 14.35
CA TRP A 101 -2.77 -10.97 15.57
C TRP A 101 -1.54 -11.51 16.31
N LEU A 102 -0.58 -12.11 15.60
CA LEU A 102 0.66 -12.63 16.18
C LEU A 102 1.54 -11.51 16.75
N LEU A 103 1.62 -10.38 16.07
CA LEU A 103 2.36 -9.21 16.56
C LEU A 103 1.71 -8.62 17.82
N GLN A 104 0.38 -8.63 17.91
CA GLN A 104 -0.32 -8.21 19.11
C GLN A 104 0.03 -9.11 20.30
N ALA A 105 -0.01 -10.43 20.09
CA ALA A 105 0.36 -11.40 21.13
C ALA A 105 1.85 -11.28 21.52
N GLY A 106 2.74 -11.07 20.54
CA GLY A 106 4.16 -10.85 20.78
C GLY A 106 4.43 -9.55 21.53
N LEU A 107 3.73 -8.48 21.20
CA LEU A 107 3.83 -7.18 21.87
C LEU A 107 3.41 -7.27 23.35
N ASP A 108 2.37 -8.06 23.66
CA ASP A 108 1.94 -8.28 25.04
C ASP A 108 3.02 -9.05 25.86
N GLN A 109 3.75 -9.95 25.22
CA GLN A 109 4.89 -10.63 25.86
C GLN A 109 6.11 -9.74 26.04
N ALA A 110 6.35 -8.81 25.13
CA ALA A 110 7.46 -7.86 25.14
C ALA A 110 7.13 -6.54 25.83
N ALA A 111 6.03 -6.46 26.59
CA ALA A 111 5.54 -5.21 27.15
C ALA A 111 6.56 -4.48 28.03
N ASP A 112 7.39 -5.21 28.77
CA ASP A 112 8.42 -4.66 29.63
C ASP A 112 9.64 -4.09 28.85
N GLU A 113 9.82 -4.49 27.59
CA GLU A 113 10.91 -4.04 26.71
C GLU A 113 10.52 -2.80 25.88
N VAL A 114 9.22 -2.47 25.82
CA VAL A 114 8.68 -1.38 25.01
C VAL A 114 8.38 -0.17 25.90
N PRO A 115 8.83 1.05 25.54
CA PRO A 115 8.44 2.25 26.28
C PRO A 115 6.92 2.39 26.40
N GLU A 116 6.40 2.72 27.58
CA GLU A 116 4.96 2.73 27.89
C GLU A 116 4.14 3.56 26.89
N GLU A 117 4.63 4.75 26.51
CA GLU A 117 3.98 5.61 25.51
C GLU A 117 3.85 4.94 24.14
N LYS A 118 4.86 4.17 23.72
CA LYS A 118 4.86 3.43 22.48
C LYS A 118 3.99 2.18 22.54
N LEU A 119 3.97 1.51 23.70
CA LEU A 119 3.18 0.30 23.88
C LEU A 119 1.69 0.55 23.65
N GLU A 120 1.14 1.58 24.28
CA GLU A 120 -0.27 1.96 24.08
C GLU A 120 -0.56 2.43 22.65
N TYR A 121 0.38 3.16 22.05
CA TYR A 121 0.29 3.56 20.65
C TYR A 121 0.23 2.35 19.71
N TYR A 122 1.17 1.40 19.86
CA TYR A 122 1.21 0.19 19.01
C TYR A 122 -0.03 -0.69 19.21
N LYS A 123 -0.49 -0.89 20.44
CA LYS A 123 -1.72 -1.63 20.72
C LYS A 123 -2.95 -1.00 20.06
N LYS A 124 -3.01 0.33 20.06
CA LYS A 124 -4.09 1.05 19.37
C LYS A 124 -4.02 0.84 17.85
N GLU A 125 -2.84 1.01 17.25
CA GLU A 125 -2.64 0.88 15.81
C GLU A 125 -2.91 -0.55 15.32
N LEU A 126 -2.44 -1.58 16.05
CA LEU A 126 -2.73 -2.98 15.70
C LEU A 126 -4.22 -3.29 15.76
N ARG A 127 -4.93 -2.78 16.78
CA ARG A 127 -6.40 -2.95 16.88
C ARG A 127 -7.13 -2.29 15.70
N GLN A 128 -6.74 -1.07 15.35
CA GLN A 128 -7.32 -0.33 14.22
C GLN A 128 -7.04 -1.04 12.88
N LEU A 129 -5.81 -1.51 12.69
CA LEU A 129 -5.44 -2.26 11.49
C LEU A 129 -6.22 -3.59 11.40
N GLY A 130 -6.38 -4.31 12.51
CA GLY A 130 -7.17 -5.53 12.56
C GLY A 130 -8.64 -5.28 12.16
N GLN A 131 -9.27 -4.23 12.70
CA GLN A 131 -10.65 -3.86 12.37
C GLN A 131 -10.80 -3.53 10.87
N VAL A 132 -9.86 -2.79 10.31
CA VAL A 132 -9.89 -2.42 8.90
C VAL A 132 -9.68 -3.63 7.98
N LEU A 133 -8.84 -4.58 8.37
CA LEU A 133 -8.65 -5.83 7.62
C LEU A 133 -9.90 -6.72 7.64
N ASP A 134 -10.76 -6.60 8.66
CA ASP A 134 -12.01 -7.36 8.74
C ASP A 134 -13.13 -6.79 7.86
N ASP A 135 -13.03 -5.53 7.48
CA ASP A 135 -14.04 -4.84 6.67
C ASP A 135 -13.69 -4.89 5.18
N ARG A 136 -14.33 -5.84 4.44
CA ARG A 136 -14.00 -6.15 3.04
C ARG A 136 -14.64 -5.22 2.01
N GLU A 137 -15.74 -4.55 2.36
CA GLU A 137 -16.55 -3.77 1.41
C GLU A 137 -16.08 -2.33 1.27
N ASP A 138 -15.24 -1.85 2.16
CA ASP A 138 -14.82 -0.47 2.20
C ASP A 138 -13.71 -0.13 1.18
N THR A 139 -13.80 1.08 0.64
CA THR A 139 -12.74 1.60 -0.24
C THR A 139 -11.43 1.82 0.52
N VAL A 140 -10.29 1.74 -0.20
CA VAL A 140 -8.97 2.00 0.39
C VAL A 140 -8.89 3.38 1.05
N ILE A 141 -9.60 4.37 0.53
CA ILE A 141 -9.63 5.74 1.09
C ILE A 141 -10.41 5.80 2.41
N TYR A 142 -11.53 5.06 2.51
CA TYR A 142 -12.25 4.91 3.77
C TYR A 142 -11.36 4.21 4.83
N LYS A 143 -10.73 3.09 4.45
CA LYS A 143 -9.83 2.34 5.31
C LYS A 143 -8.69 3.22 5.84
N LEU A 144 -8.03 3.99 4.95
CA LEU A 144 -6.97 4.91 5.32
C LEU A 144 -7.45 5.97 6.33
N ARG A 145 -8.64 6.53 6.12
CA ARG A 145 -9.24 7.48 7.07
C ARG A 145 -9.53 6.85 8.43
N SER A 146 -10.09 5.64 8.41
CA SER A 146 -10.47 4.90 9.62
C SER A 146 -9.25 4.55 10.48
N ILE A 147 -8.15 4.09 9.87
CA ILE A 147 -6.88 3.82 10.56
C ILE A 147 -6.37 5.05 11.30
N HIS A 148 -6.51 6.23 10.70
CA HIS A 148 -6.04 7.48 11.32
C HIS A 148 -7.09 8.16 12.19
N ALA A 149 -8.27 7.55 12.40
CA ALA A 149 -9.39 8.07 13.19
C ALA A 149 -9.78 9.52 12.81
N LEU A 150 -9.74 9.84 11.51
CA LEU A 150 -10.02 11.17 10.98
C LEU A 150 -11.49 11.30 10.55
N SER A 151 -12.04 12.51 10.64
CA SER A 151 -13.29 12.87 9.97
C SER A 151 -13.08 13.00 8.46
N GLN A 152 -14.16 12.96 7.68
CA GLN A 152 -14.10 13.19 6.22
C GLN A 152 -13.50 14.57 5.87
N ILE A 153 -13.79 15.60 6.69
CA ILE A 153 -13.27 16.95 6.48
C ILE A 153 -11.76 16.95 6.68
N GLU A 154 -11.27 16.47 7.83
CA GLU A 154 -9.84 16.42 8.12
C GLU A 154 -9.07 15.60 7.09
N MET A 155 -9.63 14.46 6.65
CA MET A 155 -8.99 13.64 5.62
C MET A 155 -8.93 14.36 4.28
N SER A 156 -10.00 15.06 3.88
CA SER A 156 -10.01 15.84 2.63
C SER A 156 -8.97 16.96 2.64
N GLU A 157 -8.80 17.65 3.78
CA GLU A 157 -7.78 18.68 3.96
C GLU A 157 -6.36 18.11 3.90
N LYS A 158 -6.12 16.98 4.58
CA LYS A 158 -4.80 16.30 4.55
C LYS A 158 -4.44 15.81 3.16
N LEU A 159 -5.41 15.31 2.40
CA LEU A 159 -5.21 14.87 1.02
C LEU A 159 -5.21 16.02 0.00
N GLU A 160 -5.40 17.26 0.45
CA GLU A 160 -5.40 18.47 -0.38
C GLU A 160 -6.45 18.43 -1.51
N ILE A 161 -7.63 17.85 -1.22
CA ILE A 161 -8.76 17.77 -2.15
C ILE A 161 -10.03 18.35 -1.54
N GLY A 162 -10.95 18.78 -2.41
CA GLY A 162 -12.25 19.28 -1.94
C GLY A 162 -13.12 18.16 -1.34
N ILE A 163 -13.86 18.47 -0.26
CA ILE A 163 -14.73 17.51 0.46
C ILE A 163 -15.73 16.78 -0.47
N LYS A 164 -16.23 17.44 -1.53
CA LYS A 164 -17.14 16.81 -2.50
C LYS A 164 -16.43 15.71 -3.30
N LYS A 165 -15.17 15.93 -3.74
CA LYS A 165 -14.34 14.94 -4.41
C LYS A 165 -14.02 13.80 -3.44
N TYR A 166 -13.64 14.12 -2.20
CA TYR A 166 -13.33 13.15 -1.16
C TYR A 166 -14.49 12.16 -0.93
N ARG A 167 -15.72 12.67 -0.73
CA ARG A 167 -16.90 11.82 -0.52
C ARG A 167 -17.21 10.88 -1.69
N LYS A 168 -16.93 11.30 -2.93
CA LYS A 168 -17.06 10.44 -4.10
C LYS A 168 -16.01 9.33 -4.12
N LEU A 169 -14.76 9.68 -3.79
CA LEU A 169 -13.68 8.70 -3.67
C LEU A 169 -13.98 7.65 -2.59
N GLU A 170 -14.45 8.10 -1.43
CA GLU A 170 -14.76 7.21 -0.31
C GLU A 170 -15.92 6.25 -0.63
N ARG A 171 -16.88 6.66 -1.47
CA ARG A 171 -17.96 5.79 -1.96
C ARG A 171 -17.60 4.97 -3.21
N GLY A 172 -16.37 5.08 -3.71
CA GLY A 172 -15.97 4.40 -4.95
C GLY A 172 -16.61 4.93 -6.22
N GLU A 173 -17.22 6.15 -6.19
CA GLU A 173 -17.84 6.77 -7.36
C GLU A 173 -16.82 7.40 -8.33
N THR A 174 -15.58 7.52 -7.91
CA THR A 174 -14.47 8.04 -8.73
C THR A 174 -13.17 7.39 -8.30
N ASP A 175 -12.25 7.21 -9.26
CA ASP A 175 -10.96 6.60 -9.02
C ASP A 175 -9.94 7.56 -8.40
N ILE A 176 -8.94 6.97 -7.76
CA ILE A 176 -7.76 7.70 -7.29
C ILE A 176 -6.84 8.03 -8.46
N ASP A 177 -6.24 9.20 -8.41
CA ASP A 177 -5.22 9.63 -9.38
C ASP A 177 -3.83 9.69 -8.72
N ILE A 178 -2.81 9.84 -9.56
CA ILE A 178 -1.41 9.86 -9.10
C ILE A 178 -1.13 10.99 -8.10
N GLU A 179 -1.85 12.10 -8.16
CA GLU A 179 -1.69 13.21 -7.23
C GLU A 179 -2.22 12.87 -5.84
N LEU A 180 -3.36 12.16 -5.79
CA LEU A 180 -3.93 11.67 -4.55
C LEU A 180 -3.02 10.62 -3.89
N ILE A 181 -2.46 9.70 -4.69
CA ILE A 181 -1.50 8.70 -4.23
C ILE A 181 -0.27 9.37 -3.61
N TRP A 182 0.27 10.39 -4.28
CA TRP A 182 1.38 11.17 -3.77
C TRP A 182 1.06 11.88 -2.45
N ASN A 183 -0.10 12.50 -2.35
CA ASN A 183 -0.52 13.20 -1.13
C ASN A 183 -0.72 12.20 0.03
N ALA A 184 -1.31 11.04 -0.24
CA ALA A 184 -1.46 9.98 0.75
C ALA A 184 -0.09 9.47 1.24
N TYR A 185 0.85 9.23 0.32
CA TYR A 185 2.22 8.87 0.69
C TYR A 185 2.88 9.93 1.59
N ARG A 186 2.84 11.20 1.19
CA ARG A 186 3.49 12.29 1.95
C ARG A 186 2.89 12.54 3.33
N LYS A 187 1.59 12.34 3.49
CA LYS A 187 0.87 12.67 4.74
C LYS A 187 0.74 11.49 5.70
N PHE A 188 0.65 10.28 5.15
CA PHE A 188 0.34 9.08 5.93
C PHE A 188 1.41 8.00 5.79
N HIS A 189 2.46 8.24 4.99
CA HIS A 189 3.50 7.26 4.65
C HIS A 189 2.93 5.95 4.09
N CYS A 190 1.73 6.02 3.51
CA CYS A 190 1.10 4.89 2.85
C CYS A 190 1.82 4.59 1.54
N SER A 191 2.26 3.35 1.37
CA SER A 191 2.94 2.94 0.13
C SER A 191 2.02 3.11 -1.08
N PRO A 192 2.49 3.74 -2.18
CA PRO A 192 1.74 3.89 -3.42
C PRO A 192 1.22 2.57 -4.00
N SER A 193 2.02 1.51 -3.95
CA SER A 193 1.62 0.19 -4.45
C SER A 193 0.46 -0.40 -3.66
N TYR A 194 0.44 -0.24 -2.34
CA TYR A 194 -0.67 -0.69 -1.51
C TYR A 194 -1.94 0.12 -1.72
N LEU A 195 -1.80 1.44 -1.84
CA LEU A 195 -2.95 2.29 -2.13
C LEU A 195 -3.60 1.90 -3.46
N LEU A 196 -2.81 1.56 -4.47
CA LEU A 196 -3.29 1.08 -5.77
C LEU A 196 -3.95 -0.30 -5.70
N SER A 197 -3.42 -1.20 -4.89
CA SER A 197 -3.96 -2.56 -4.75
C SER A 197 -5.27 -2.61 -3.97
N GLY A 198 -5.63 -1.53 -3.29
CA GLY A 198 -6.82 -1.48 -2.43
C GLY A 198 -6.58 -2.03 -1.02
N HIS A 199 -5.33 -2.40 -0.71
CA HIS A 199 -4.93 -2.91 0.60
C HIS A 199 -4.20 -1.84 1.38
N ILE A 200 -4.50 -1.72 2.67
CA ILE A 200 -3.77 -0.85 3.58
C ILE A 200 -2.91 -1.71 4.48
N GLU A 201 -1.63 -1.40 4.48
CA GLU A 201 -0.66 -2.04 5.35
C GLU A 201 0.19 -0.94 6.02
N ASN A 202 0.27 -0.98 7.31
CA ASN A 202 1.14 -0.08 8.06
C ASN A 202 2.45 -0.79 8.41
N PHE A 203 3.23 -1.14 7.40
CA PHE A 203 4.48 -1.88 7.59
C PHE A 203 5.49 -1.15 8.47
N ASN A 204 5.49 0.17 8.50
CA ASN A 204 6.41 0.91 9.36
C ASN A 204 6.19 0.53 10.83
N ILE A 205 4.92 0.55 11.27
CA ILE A 205 4.56 0.16 12.64
C ILE A 205 4.80 -1.33 12.88
N LEU A 206 4.41 -2.19 11.92
CA LEU A 206 4.61 -3.63 12.06
C LEU A 206 6.10 -4.00 12.19
N ASN A 207 6.96 -3.38 11.38
CA ASN A 207 8.41 -3.57 11.46
C ASN A 207 9.01 -2.96 12.73
N GLU A 208 8.48 -1.84 13.21
CA GLU A 208 8.91 -1.24 14.47
C GLU A 208 8.55 -2.15 15.66
N ILE A 209 7.33 -2.68 15.71
CA ILE A 209 6.91 -3.68 16.71
C ILE A 209 7.81 -4.92 16.64
N TRP A 210 8.03 -5.45 15.42
CA TRP A 210 8.92 -6.59 15.21
C TRP A 210 10.30 -6.39 15.81
N SER A 211 10.83 -5.16 15.79
CA SER A 211 12.17 -4.86 16.33
C SER A 211 12.26 -5.01 17.85
N TYR A 212 11.15 -4.88 18.58
CA TYR A 212 11.09 -5.08 20.04
C TYR A 212 10.93 -6.54 20.45
N LEU A 213 10.50 -7.42 19.54
CA LEU A 213 10.34 -8.85 19.87
C LEU A 213 11.69 -9.52 20.00
N ASP A 214 11.81 -10.45 20.94
CA ASP A 214 12.99 -11.30 21.06
C ASP A 214 13.12 -12.31 19.89
N GLU A 215 14.27 -12.92 19.75
CA GLU A 215 14.56 -13.86 18.67
C GLU A 215 13.63 -15.09 18.71
N THR A 216 13.29 -15.57 19.90
CA THR A 216 12.39 -16.71 20.09
C THR A 216 10.97 -16.39 19.64
N CYS A 217 10.47 -15.21 19.99
CA CYS A 217 9.17 -14.72 19.55
C CYS A 217 9.11 -14.55 18.03
N ARG A 218 10.11 -13.90 17.44
CA ARG A 218 10.23 -13.73 15.98
C ARG A 218 10.24 -15.09 15.26
N PHE A 219 11.01 -16.05 15.76
CA PHE A 219 11.06 -17.40 15.21
C PHE A 219 9.68 -18.07 15.27
N ARG A 220 8.99 -18.00 16.41
CA ARG A 220 7.63 -18.57 16.55
C ARG A 220 6.63 -17.93 15.58
N ILE A 221 6.63 -16.62 15.49
CA ILE A 221 5.76 -15.90 14.53
C ILE A 221 6.05 -16.37 13.11
N THR A 222 7.31 -16.46 12.71
CA THR A 222 7.70 -16.94 11.38
C THR A 222 7.19 -18.35 11.10
N GLN A 223 7.30 -19.28 12.07
CA GLN A 223 6.82 -20.65 11.91
C GLN A 223 5.29 -20.71 11.80
N ILE A 224 4.58 -20.00 12.68
CA ILE A 224 3.11 -19.98 12.66
C ILE A 224 2.59 -19.34 11.37
N THR A 225 3.23 -18.28 10.89
CA THR A 225 2.89 -17.62 9.62
C THR A 225 3.02 -18.59 8.45
N LYS A 226 4.11 -19.37 8.39
CA LYS A 226 4.31 -20.39 7.37
C LYS A 226 3.26 -21.50 7.42
N MET A 227 3.00 -22.05 8.61
CA MET A 227 1.97 -23.08 8.79
C MET A 227 0.57 -22.56 8.45
N GLY A 228 0.24 -21.33 8.84
CA GLY A 228 -1.03 -20.69 8.51
C GLY A 228 -1.24 -20.59 7.00
N LEU A 229 -0.20 -20.22 6.25
CA LEU A 229 -0.30 -20.15 4.79
C LEU A 229 -0.47 -21.53 4.14
N GLU A 230 0.21 -22.56 4.66
CA GLU A 230 0.03 -23.95 4.18
C GLU A 230 -1.41 -24.42 4.37
N LEU A 231 -2.07 -24.04 5.50
CA LEU A 231 -3.48 -24.32 5.73
C LEU A 231 -4.41 -23.58 4.76
N LEU A 232 -4.10 -22.32 4.46
CA LEU A 232 -4.89 -21.52 3.51
C LEU A 232 -4.82 -22.11 2.09
N LYS A 233 -3.64 -22.52 1.64
CA LYS A 233 -3.43 -23.16 0.32
C LYS A 233 -4.06 -24.57 0.23
N GLY A 234 -4.15 -25.29 1.34
CA GLY A 234 -4.76 -26.62 1.39
C GLY A 234 -6.29 -26.60 1.43
N ALA A 235 -6.92 -25.46 1.70
CA ALA A 235 -8.38 -25.34 1.72
C ALA A 235 -8.99 -25.16 0.31
N ASP A 236 -8.19 -24.81 -0.68
CA ASP A 236 -8.59 -24.58 -2.07
C ASP A 236 -8.28 -25.80 -2.99
N ALA A 237 -7.80 -26.92 -2.44
CA ALA A 237 -7.49 -28.16 -3.14
C ALA A 237 -8.57 -29.25 -2.86
#